data_176b9c9631045b092233bd592be23267
#
_entry.id   176b9c9631045b092233bd592be23267
#
_cell.length_a   1.000
_cell.length_b   1.000
_cell.length_c   1.000
_cell.angle_alpha   90.00
_cell.angle_beta   90.00
_cell.angle_gamma   90.00
#
_symmetry.space_group_name_H-M   'P 1'
#
loop_
_entity.id
_entity.type
_entity.pdbx_description
1 polymer ?
#
loop_
_entity_poly.entity_id
_entity_poly.type
_entity_poly.pdbx_seq_one_letter_code
_entity_poly.pdbx_strand_id
1 'polypeptide(L)'
;MRRSIFLLLCAIILPANFLILSAQTSQDRKMNMADYEKRKKEYVTKEAGLTQEEAGKYFPLSNELTQKKFRLHRNHRDKVQRIKDNSNISDEEYKRMLEDDVDVKLKEAELDKEYSVKFEKVLSPEKLYKAQQAERDFIQREVTNFRNEGRSNRRR
;
A
#
# COMPACT_ATOMS: atom_id res chain seq x y z
N MET A 1 4.70 -63.89 -43.33
CA MET A 1 5.51 -62.70 -43.19
C MET A 1 4.61 -61.52 -42.94
N ARG A 2 4.08 -61.41 -41.75
CA ARG A 2 3.15 -60.33 -41.35
C ARG A 2 3.18 -60.13 -39.79
N ARG A 3 4.30 -59.69 -39.28
CA ARG A 3 4.53 -59.39 -37.86
C ARG A 3 5.71 -58.45 -37.77
N SER A 4 5.55 -57.14 -37.84
CA SER A 4 6.59 -56.15 -37.43
C SER A 4 6.21 -54.72 -37.82
N ILE A 5 4.96 -54.29 -37.68
CA ILE A 5 4.57 -52.87 -37.91
C ILE A 5 3.71 -52.33 -36.75
N PHE A 6 3.77 -52.87 -35.54
CA PHE A 6 2.93 -52.41 -34.41
C PHE A 6 3.74 -51.88 -33.20
N LEU A 7 5.01 -51.56 -33.33
CA LEU A 7 5.85 -51.14 -32.17
C LEU A 7 6.52 -49.78 -32.34
N LEU A 8 5.97 -48.85 -33.16
CA LEU A 8 6.58 -47.53 -33.33
C LEU A 8 5.56 -46.36 -33.19
N LEU A 9 4.50 -46.52 -32.40
CA LEU A 9 3.49 -45.46 -32.23
C LEU A 9 3.12 -45.15 -30.75
N CYS A 10 4.05 -45.37 -29.82
CA CYS A 10 3.83 -45.07 -28.38
C CYS A 10 4.94 -44.22 -27.73
N ALA A 11 5.55 -43.29 -28.44
CA ALA A 11 6.61 -42.48 -27.83
C ALA A 11 6.56 -40.98 -28.17
N ILE A 12 5.38 -40.35 -28.36
CA ILE A 12 5.28 -38.90 -28.47
C ILE A 12 3.98 -38.43 -27.82
N ILE A 13 3.79 -38.66 -26.52
CA ILE A 13 2.82 -37.92 -25.71
C ILE A 13 3.38 -37.85 -24.31
N LEU A 14 4.22 -36.86 -24.05
CA LEU A 14 4.58 -36.20 -22.79
C LEU A 14 5.88 -35.40 -23.03
N PRO A 15 6.02 -34.13 -22.71
CA PRO A 15 5.46 -33.41 -21.59
C PRO A 15 4.98 -31.99 -21.98
N ALA A 16 3.72 -31.72 -22.01
CA ALA A 16 3.20 -30.35 -22.16
C ALA A 16 2.63 -29.75 -20.84
N ASN A 17 2.77 -30.44 -19.71
CA ASN A 17 2.17 -30.01 -18.45
C ASN A 17 3.14 -29.48 -17.39
N PHE A 18 4.42 -29.20 -17.74
CA PHE A 18 5.39 -28.75 -16.72
C PHE A 18 5.70 -27.24 -16.74
N LEU A 19 5.06 -26.46 -17.59
CA LEU A 19 5.33 -25.01 -17.69
C LEU A 19 4.23 -24.08 -17.12
N ILE A 20 3.16 -24.61 -16.52
CA ILE A 20 2.06 -23.78 -16.00
C ILE A 20 2.20 -23.46 -14.51
N LEU A 21 3.14 -24.08 -13.79
CA LEU A 21 3.25 -23.92 -12.34
C LEU A 21 4.09 -22.72 -11.87
N SER A 22 4.74 -21.99 -12.77
CA SER A 22 5.63 -20.88 -12.39
C SER A 22 5.00 -19.48 -12.50
N ALA A 23 3.80 -19.36 -13.07
CA ALA A 23 3.15 -18.07 -13.29
C ALA A 23 2.19 -17.65 -12.16
N GLN A 24 1.83 -18.54 -11.25
CA GLN A 24 0.84 -18.28 -10.20
C GLN A 24 1.42 -17.65 -8.92
N THR A 25 2.73 -17.71 -8.69
CA THR A 25 3.34 -17.26 -7.43
C THR A 25 3.64 -15.76 -7.37
N SER A 26 3.56 -15.02 -8.47
CA SER A 26 3.78 -13.57 -8.48
C SER A 26 2.50 -12.73 -8.41
N GLN A 27 1.35 -13.32 -8.68
CA GLN A 27 0.06 -12.60 -8.68
C GLN A 27 -0.58 -12.51 -7.28
N ASP A 28 -0.26 -13.43 -6.37
CA ASP A 28 -0.77 -13.45 -4.99
C ASP A 28 -0.14 -12.40 -4.06
N ARG A 29 0.91 -11.70 -4.49
CA ARG A 29 1.59 -10.68 -3.68
C ARG A 29 1.12 -9.25 -3.91
N LYS A 30 0.28 -9.00 -4.89
CA LYS A 30 -0.32 -7.67 -5.04
C LYS A 30 -1.47 -7.58 -4.03
N MET A 31 -1.23 -6.77 -2.98
CA MET A 31 -2.32 -6.37 -2.09
C MET A 31 -3.47 -5.87 -2.95
N ASN A 32 -4.62 -6.54 -2.85
CA ASN A 32 -5.83 -6.08 -3.51
C ASN A 32 -6.28 -4.77 -2.82
N MET A 33 -6.00 -3.64 -3.46
CA MET A 33 -6.29 -2.33 -2.90
C MET A 33 -7.78 -2.14 -2.59
N ALA A 34 -8.67 -2.72 -3.40
CA ALA A 34 -10.10 -2.65 -3.15
C ALA A 34 -10.50 -3.41 -1.88
N ASP A 35 -9.92 -4.59 -1.67
CA ASP A 35 -10.13 -5.39 -0.47
C ASP A 35 -9.52 -4.72 0.77
N TYR A 36 -8.32 -4.16 0.65
CA TYR A 36 -7.69 -3.37 1.71
C TYR A 36 -8.58 -2.18 2.13
N GLU A 37 -9.05 -1.39 1.18
CA GLU A 37 -9.92 -0.24 1.45
C GLU A 37 -11.26 -0.66 2.07
N LYS A 38 -11.84 -1.78 1.63
CA LYS A 38 -13.05 -2.34 2.22
C LYS A 38 -12.83 -2.71 3.69
N ARG A 39 -11.79 -3.49 3.99
CA ARG A 39 -11.45 -3.91 5.36
C ARG A 39 -11.13 -2.72 6.26
N LYS A 40 -10.41 -1.70 5.74
CA LYS A 40 -10.13 -0.46 6.46
C LYS A 40 -11.42 0.26 6.85
N LYS A 41 -12.34 0.44 5.90
CA LYS A 41 -13.63 1.09 6.14
C LYS A 41 -14.47 0.33 7.17
N GLU A 42 -14.58 -0.98 7.04
CA GLU A 42 -15.31 -1.82 7.98
C GLU A 42 -14.73 -1.71 9.40
N TYR A 43 -13.40 -1.82 9.52
CA TYR A 43 -12.71 -1.74 10.80
C TYR A 43 -12.90 -0.37 11.47
N VAL A 44 -12.60 0.71 10.76
CA VAL A 44 -12.68 2.07 11.30
C VAL A 44 -14.13 2.44 11.65
N THR A 45 -15.10 2.09 10.80
CA THR A 45 -16.53 2.32 11.06
C THR A 45 -16.95 1.66 12.37
N LYS A 46 -16.53 0.43 12.59
CA LYS A 46 -16.85 -0.34 13.80
C LYS A 46 -16.18 0.27 15.05
N GLU A 47 -14.88 0.49 15.00
CA GLU A 47 -14.10 0.93 16.18
C GLU A 47 -14.46 2.36 16.61
N ALA A 48 -14.78 3.25 15.66
CA ALA A 48 -15.19 4.63 15.95
C ALA A 48 -16.71 4.79 16.16
N GLY A 49 -17.50 3.74 15.96
CA GLY A 49 -18.96 3.79 16.09
C GLY A 49 -19.59 4.76 15.08
N LEU A 50 -19.08 4.79 13.83
CA LEU A 50 -19.61 5.66 12.79
C LEU A 50 -20.92 5.12 12.24
N THR A 51 -21.88 6.01 12.02
CA THR A 51 -23.05 5.69 11.21
C THR A 51 -22.66 5.55 9.74
N GLN A 52 -23.51 4.95 8.92
CA GLN A 52 -23.27 4.83 7.48
C GLN A 52 -23.16 6.20 6.79
N GLU A 53 -23.94 7.19 7.25
CA GLU A 53 -23.89 8.57 6.75
C GLU A 53 -22.54 9.24 7.11
N GLU A 54 -22.13 9.14 8.38
CA GLU A 54 -20.86 9.68 8.87
C GLU A 54 -19.66 9.03 8.11
N ALA A 55 -19.67 7.71 7.97
CA ALA A 55 -18.66 6.99 7.22
C ALA A 55 -18.62 7.43 5.75
N GLY A 56 -19.78 7.63 5.11
CA GLY A 56 -19.89 8.10 3.75
C GLY A 56 -19.28 9.49 3.52
N LYS A 57 -19.27 10.35 4.53
CA LYS A 57 -18.66 11.69 4.50
C LYS A 57 -17.18 11.68 4.94
N TYR A 58 -16.84 10.86 5.90
CA TYR A 58 -15.48 10.80 6.49
C TYR A 58 -14.46 10.19 5.53
N PHE A 59 -14.73 9.01 4.97
CA PHE A 59 -13.73 8.29 4.15
C PHE A 59 -13.29 9.02 2.89
N PRO A 60 -14.14 9.74 2.13
CA PRO A 60 -13.65 10.56 1.01
C PRO A 60 -12.62 11.61 1.45
N LEU A 61 -12.85 12.30 2.59
CA LEU A 61 -11.92 13.30 3.14
C LEU A 61 -10.60 12.64 3.60
N SER A 62 -10.69 11.51 4.33
CA SER A 62 -9.51 10.76 4.79
C SER A 62 -8.67 10.26 3.60
N ASN A 63 -9.31 9.73 2.57
CA ASN A 63 -8.61 9.26 1.38
C ASN A 63 -7.99 10.42 0.60
N GLU A 64 -8.66 11.56 0.49
CA GLU A 64 -8.10 12.75 -0.18
C GLU A 64 -6.86 13.26 0.56
N LEU A 65 -6.92 13.39 1.88
CA LEU A 65 -5.78 13.78 2.71
C LEU A 65 -4.60 12.80 2.53
N THR A 66 -4.88 11.51 2.62
CA THR A 66 -3.87 10.46 2.42
C THR A 66 -3.20 10.57 1.05
N GLN A 67 -3.97 10.78 -0.01
CA GLN A 67 -3.42 10.96 -1.36
C GLN A 67 -2.59 12.24 -1.50
N LYS A 68 -2.98 13.35 -0.87
CA LYS A 68 -2.20 14.60 -0.87
C LYS A 68 -0.86 14.41 -0.16
N LYS A 69 -0.86 13.80 1.03
CA LYS A 69 0.37 13.46 1.76
C LYS A 69 1.26 12.49 0.98
N PHE A 70 0.66 11.45 0.37
CA PHE A 70 1.41 10.51 -0.46
C PHE A 70 2.11 11.21 -1.63
N ARG A 71 1.42 12.12 -2.35
CA ARG A 71 2.03 12.90 -3.43
C ARG A 71 3.16 13.80 -2.93
N LEU A 72 2.98 14.46 -1.77
CA LEU A 72 4.00 15.29 -1.15
C LEU A 72 5.28 14.50 -0.87
N HIS A 73 5.16 13.36 -0.18
CA HIS A 73 6.29 12.49 0.13
C HIS A 73 6.92 11.82 -1.10
N ARG A 74 6.11 11.47 -2.09
CA ARG A 74 6.61 10.93 -3.36
C ARG A 74 7.47 11.96 -4.09
N ASN A 75 6.97 13.19 -4.25
CA ASN A 75 7.71 14.26 -4.92
C ASN A 75 9.04 14.55 -4.23
N HIS A 76 9.05 14.55 -2.90
CA HIS A 76 10.27 14.70 -2.12
C HIS A 76 11.25 13.55 -2.37
N ARG A 77 10.83 12.30 -2.28
CA ARG A 77 11.68 11.14 -2.58
C ARG A 77 12.27 11.20 -3.98
N ASP A 78 11.46 11.57 -4.97
CA ASP A 78 11.90 11.67 -6.37
C ASP A 78 12.98 12.77 -6.53
N LYS A 79 12.89 13.91 -5.81
CA LYS A 79 13.92 14.94 -5.77
C LYS A 79 15.22 14.43 -5.11
N VAL A 80 15.10 13.83 -3.93
CA VAL A 80 16.24 13.26 -3.18
C VAL A 80 16.95 12.20 -4.03
N GLN A 81 16.20 11.33 -4.71
CA GLN A 81 16.78 10.31 -5.57
C GLN A 81 17.59 10.91 -6.72
N ARG A 82 17.07 11.94 -7.42
CA ARG A 82 17.79 12.63 -8.51
C ARG A 82 19.12 13.24 -8.05
N ILE A 83 19.18 13.78 -6.82
CA ILE A 83 20.41 14.30 -6.26
C ILE A 83 21.38 13.17 -5.96
N LYS A 84 20.90 12.07 -5.37
CA LYS A 84 21.71 10.89 -5.01
C LYS A 84 22.27 10.13 -6.22
N ASP A 85 21.63 10.25 -7.38
CA ASP A 85 22.13 9.64 -8.61
C ASP A 85 23.37 10.36 -9.17
N ASN A 86 23.70 11.56 -8.67
CA ASN A 86 24.97 12.25 -8.96
C ASN A 86 26.10 11.63 -8.14
N SER A 87 27.24 11.36 -8.79
CA SER A 87 28.41 10.76 -8.14
C SER A 87 29.15 11.72 -7.17
N ASN A 88 28.95 13.05 -7.32
CA ASN A 88 29.55 14.08 -6.49
C ASN A 88 28.46 15.04 -5.98
N ILE A 89 27.93 14.77 -4.80
CA ILE A 89 26.94 15.64 -4.14
C ILE A 89 27.69 16.72 -3.38
N SER A 90 27.39 18.00 -3.64
CA SER A 90 27.97 19.14 -2.91
C SER A 90 27.31 19.37 -1.55
N ASP A 91 27.99 20.08 -0.66
CA ASP A 91 27.45 20.49 0.64
C ASP A 91 26.17 21.33 0.50
N GLU A 92 26.09 22.16 -0.53
CA GLU A 92 24.91 22.97 -0.85
C GLU A 92 23.73 22.08 -1.25
N GLU A 93 23.96 20.98 -1.93
CA GLU A 93 22.91 20.01 -2.28
C GLU A 93 22.43 19.27 -1.05
N TYR A 94 23.33 18.84 -0.17
CA TYR A 94 22.95 18.27 1.12
C TYR A 94 22.14 19.26 1.96
N LYS A 95 22.53 20.53 2.03
CA LYS A 95 21.78 21.57 2.73
C LYS A 95 20.36 21.72 2.18
N ARG A 96 20.20 21.77 0.84
CA ARG A 96 18.89 21.84 0.20
C ARG A 96 18.01 20.61 0.50
N MET A 97 18.62 19.43 0.58
CA MET A 97 17.87 18.22 0.98
C MET A 97 17.33 18.33 2.41
N LEU A 98 18.15 18.84 3.34
CA LEU A 98 17.74 19.05 4.73
C LEU A 98 16.62 20.11 4.84
N GLU A 99 16.72 21.20 4.08
CA GLU A 99 15.68 22.24 4.01
C GLU A 99 14.37 21.68 3.43
N ASP A 100 14.45 20.89 2.34
CA ASP A 100 13.27 20.26 1.72
C ASP A 100 12.61 19.23 2.67
N ASP A 101 13.39 18.51 3.51
CA ASP A 101 12.88 17.62 4.55
C ASP A 101 12.01 18.39 5.58
N VAL A 102 12.43 19.58 5.97
CA VAL A 102 11.69 20.46 6.90
C VAL A 102 10.43 21.00 6.23
N ASP A 103 10.55 21.46 4.99
CA ASP A 103 9.43 21.97 4.19
C ASP A 103 8.32 20.91 3.99
N VAL A 104 8.71 19.67 3.75
CA VAL A 104 7.74 18.57 3.62
C VAL A 104 6.95 18.37 4.91
N LYS A 105 7.62 18.39 6.06
CA LYS A 105 6.95 18.26 7.37
C LYS A 105 6.00 19.43 7.65
N LEU A 106 6.41 20.65 7.29
CA LEU A 106 5.57 21.82 7.44
C LEU A 106 4.31 21.71 6.58
N LYS A 107 4.46 21.38 5.30
CA LYS A 107 3.33 21.18 4.38
C LYS A 107 2.41 20.04 4.81
N GLU A 108 2.96 18.96 5.39
CA GLU A 108 2.16 17.88 5.95
C GLU A 108 1.32 18.37 7.14
N ALA A 109 1.90 19.16 8.04
CA ALA A 109 1.19 19.75 9.17
C ALA A 109 0.10 20.76 8.72
N GLU A 110 0.36 21.53 7.67
CA GLU A 110 -0.62 22.43 7.06
C GLU A 110 -1.81 21.67 6.48
N LEU A 111 -1.55 20.54 5.78
CA LEU A 111 -2.61 19.64 5.31
C LEU A 111 -3.43 19.07 6.47
N ASP A 112 -2.78 18.63 7.54
CA ASP A 112 -3.50 18.13 8.73
C ASP A 112 -4.39 19.19 9.33
N LYS A 113 -3.91 20.44 9.42
CA LYS A 113 -4.69 21.59 9.91
C LYS A 113 -5.87 21.93 8.99
N GLU A 114 -5.66 21.94 7.67
CA GLU A 114 -6.74 22.16 6.68
C GLU A 114 -7.85 21.11 6.83
N TYR A 115 -7.45 19.83 6.94
CA TYR A 115 -8.42 18.74 7.01
C TYR A 115 -9.07 18.58 8.38
N SER A 116 -8.43 18.97 9.47
CA SER A 116 -9.08 18.96 10.79
C SER A 116 -10.39 19.75 10.77
N VAL A 117 -10.39 20.94 10.18
CA VAL A 117 -11.59 21.77 10.03
C VAL A 117 -12.68 21.11 9.16
N LYS A 118 -12.28 20.34 8.15
CA LYS A 118 -13.23 19.59 7.30
C LYS A 118 -13.83 18.41 8.06
N PHE A 119 -13.02 17.67 8.81
CA PHE A 119 -13.46 16.54 9.61
C PHE A 119 -14.41 16.94 10.74
N GLU A 120 -14.16 18.05 11.42
CA GLU A 120 -15.02 18.58 12.50
C GLU A 120 -16.45 18.91 12.02
N LYS A 121 -16.63 19.18 10.73
CA LYS A 121 -17.97 19.36 10.12
C LYS A 121 -18.73 18.06 9.88
N VAL A 122 -18.02 16.92 9.95
CA VAL A 122 -18.56 15.60 9.62
C VAL A 122 -18.73 14.73 10.85
N LEU A 123 -17.80 14.80 11.80
CA LEU A 123 -17.76 13.97 12.99
C LEU A 123 -17.66 14.82 14.26
N SER A 124 -18.23 14.32 15.36
CA SER A 124 -17.91 14.88 16.69
C SER A 124 -16.42 14.67 17.01
N PRO A 125 -15.81 15.50 17.87
CA PRO A 125 -14.41 15.36 18.26
C PRO A 125 -14.06 13.97 18.78
N GLU A 126 -14.95 13.35 19.56
CA GLU A 126 -14.75 11.99 20.07
C GLU A 126 -14.69 10.96 18.95
N LYS A 127 -15.65 10.97 18.03
CA LYS A 127 -15.70 10.04 16.90
C LYS A 127 -14.53 10.27 15.95
N LEU A 128 -14.15 11.53 15.71
CA LEU A 128 -13.00 11.87 14.90
C LEU A 128 -11.70 11.28 15.48
N TYR A 129 -11.48 11.48 16.79
CA TYR A 129 -10.32 10.92 17.47
C TYR A 129 -10.27 9.39 17.36
N LYS A 130 -11.41 8.73 17.64
CA LYS A 130 -11.53 7.27 17.52
C LYS A 130 -11.28 6.77 16.08
N ALA A 131 -11.82 7.47 15.08
CA ALA A 131 -11.64 7.10 13.69
C ALA A 131 -10.17 7.20 13.25
N GLN A 132 -9.49 8.29 13.60
CA GLN A 132 -8.08 8.48 13.32
C GLN A 132 -7.20 7.46 14.08
N GLN A 133 -7.55 7.13 15.33
CA GLN A 133 -6.85 6.07 16.07
C GLN A 133 -7.04 4.71 15.39
N ALA A 134 -8.27 4.37 15.01
CA ALA A 134 -8.58 3.12 14.34
C ALA A 134 -7.87 3.01 12.97
N GLU A 135 -7.72 4.10 12.21
CA GLU A 135 -6.92 4.08 10.97
C GLU A 135 -5.45 3.74 11.25
N ARG A 136 -4.84 4.34 12.28
CA ARG A 136 -3.45 4.03 12.67
C ARG A 136 -3.30 2.58 13.09
N ASP A 137 -4.21 2.07 13.90
CA ASP A 137 -4.19 0.69 14.39
C ASP A 137 -4.38 -0.32 13.26
N PHE A 138 -5.27 -0.02 12.30
CA PHE A 138 -5.46 -0.84 11.12
C PHE A 138 -4.17 -0.93 10.29
N ILE A 139 -3.54 0.19 9.99
CA ILE A 139 -2.27 0.23 9.24
C ILE A 139 -1.19 -0.58 9.96
N GLN A 140 -1.06 -0.41 11.27
CA GLN A 140 -0.08 -1.14 12.08
C GLN A 140 -0.29 -2.66 12.02
N ARG A 141 -1.55 -3.11 12.09
CA ARG A 141 -1.92 -4.53 11.94
C ARG A 141 -1.57 -5.07 10.56
N GLU A 142 -1.93 -4.36 9.49
CA GLU A 142 -1.63 -4.77 8.12
C GLU A 142 -0.11 -4.88 7.88
N VAL A 143 0.68 -3.93 8.36
CA VAL A 143 2.15 -3.97 8.28
C VAL A 143 2.72 -5.17 9.04
N THR A 144 2.18 -5.47 10.23
CA THR A 144 2.61 -6.61 11.06
C THR A 144 2.28 -7.93 10.37
N ASN A 145 1.07 -8.08 9.83
CA ASN A 145 0.63 -9.26 9.10
C ASN A 145 1.52 -9.52 7.88
N PHE A 146 1.77 -8.48 7.08
CA PHE A 146 2.64 -8.57 5.91
C PHE A 146 4.06 -9.02 6.25
N ARG A 147 4.63 -8.51 7.36
CA ARG A 147 5.96 -8.93 7.84
C ARG A 147 5.98 -10.40 8.27
N ASN A 148 4.96 -10.86 8.95
CA ASN A 148 4.85 -12.23 9.45
C ASN A 148 4.69 -13.23 8.30
N GLU A 149 3.89 -12.93 7.30
CA GLU A 149 3.74 -13.72 6.09
C GLU A 149 5.06 -13.82 5.31
N GLY A 150 5.79 -12.71 5.16
CA GLY A 150 7.10 -12.70 4.52
C GLY A 150 8.16 -13.55 5.25
N ARG A 151 8.06 -13.66 6.58
CA ARG A 151 8.94 -14.54 7.39
C ARG A 151 8.57 -16.01 7.26
N SER A 152 7.28 -16.32 7.22
CA SER A 152 6.78 -17.70 7.07
C SER A 152 7.19 -18.30 5.71
N ASN A 153 7.09 -17.52 4.63
CA ASN A 153 7.45 -17.95 3.29
C ASN A 153 8.97 -18.17 3.08
N ARG A 154 9.83 -17.53 3.90
CA ARG A 154 11.30 -17.75 3.84
C ARG A 154 11.77 -18.99 4.57
N ARG A 155 10.92 -19.60 5.38
CA ARG A 155 11.24 -20.80 6.20
C ARG A 155 10.76 -22.10 5.54
N ARG A 156 10.06 -22.01 4.43
CA ARG A 156 9.64 -23.13 3.59
C ARG A 156 10.54 -23.27 2.35
#